data_21f3f52a6159e4a12207f663bfca3bdd
#
_entry.id   21f3f52a6159e4a12207f663bfca3bdd
#
_cell.length_a   1.000
_cell.length_b   1.000
_cell.length_c   1.000
_cell.angle_alpha   90.00
_cell.angle_beta   90.00
_cell.angle_gamma   90.00
#
_symmetry.space_group_name_H-M   'P 1'
#
loop_
_entity.id
_entity.type
_entity.pdbx_description
1 polymer ?
#
loop_
_entity_poly.entity_id
_entity_poly.type
_entity_poly.pdbx_seq_one_letter_code
_entity_poly.pdbx_strand_id
1 'polypeptide(L)'
;MSAILMARTVIEATAKDKGILRGTLQSKIEELQASNWLREHIKESAHEIRHFGNDMAHGDITLSVDEMDVVEVLALMDEILNEVYQSHARLAAVRGRRLARVAIPD
;
A
#
# COMPACT_ATOMS: atom_id res chain seq x y z
N MET A 1 -1.49 -17.88 9.40
CA MET A 1 -1.52 -17.11 8.13
C MET A 1 -0.10 -16.66 7.80
N SER A 2 0.32 -16.82 6.56
CA SER A 2 1.65 -16.37 6.16
C SER A 2 1.71 -14.83 6.12
N ALA A 3 2.90 -14.28 6.33
CA ALA A 3 3.11 -12.84 6.25
C ALA A 3 2.74 -12.28 4.86
N ILE A 4 2.99 -13.05 3.80
CA ILE A 4 2.68 -12.63 2.44
C ILE A 4 1.16 -12.55 2.22
N LEU A 5 0.41 -13.54 2.68
CA LEU A 5 -1.05 -13.52 2.58
C LEU A 5 -1.64 -12.39 3.42
N MET A 6 -1.07 -12.12 4.58
CA MET A 6 -1.48 -11.01 5.43
C MET A 6 -1.23 -9.68 4.72
N ALA A 7 -0.06 -9.51 4.11
CA ALA A 7 0.27 -8.28 3.38
C ALA A 7 -0.69 -8.04 2.21
N ARG A 8 -1.06 -9.10 1.47
CA ARG A 8 -2.07 -9.00 0.41
C ARG A 8 -3.41 -8.55 0.97
N THR A 9 -3.82 -9.12 2.09
CA THR A 9 -5.08 -8.77 2.76
C THR A 9 -5.07 -7.30 3.17
N VAL A 10 -3.94 -6.80 3.66
CA VAL A 10 -3.78 -5.38 4.02
C VAL A 10 -3.95 -4.48 2.80
N ILE A 11 -3.36 -4.84 1.65
CA ILE A 11 -3.54 -4.08 0.41
C ILE A 11 -5.01 -4.05 -0.01
N GLU A 12 -5.68 -5.20 0.03
CA GLU A 12 -7.10 -5.29 -0.31
C GLU A 12 -7.97 -4.45 0.63
N ALA A 13 -7.68 -4.50 1.94
CA ALA A 13 -8.39 -3.70 2.92
C ALA A 13 -8.16 -2.20 2.71
N THR A 14 -6.93 -1.81 2.34
CA THR A 14 -6.59 -0.42 2.02
C THR A 14 -7.39 0.06 0.81
N ALA A 15 -7.44 -0.75 -0.25
CA ALA A 15 -8.22 -0.42 -1.44
C ALA A 15 -9.70 -0.24 -1.09
N LYS A 16 -10.24 -1.15 -0.29
CA LYS A 16 -11.64 -1.07 0.16
C LYS A 16 -11.89 0.20 0.96
N ASP A 17 -10.98 0.54 1.86
CA ASP A 17 -11.09 1.78 2.66
C ASP A 17 -11.12 3.02 1.77
N LYS A 18 -10.47 2.97 0.61
CA LYS A 18 -10.46 4.08 -0.35
C LYS A 18 -11.56 3.99 -1.41
N GLY A 19 -12.53 3.11 -1.20
CA GLY A 19 -13.69 3.00 -2.08
C GLY A 19 -13.50 2.10 -3.29
N ILE A 20 -12.38 1.40 -3.39
CA ILE A 20 -12.09 0.47 -4.49
C ILE A 20 -12.58 -0.91 -4.08
N LEU A 21 -13.80 -1.27 -4.50
CA LEU A 21 -14.51 -2.43 -3.98
C LEU A 21 -14.45 -3.65 -4.90
N ARG A 22 -14.08 -3.46 -6.17
CA ARG A 22 -14.16 -4.52 -7.18
C ARG A 22 -12.86 -4.62 -7.96
N GLY A 23 -12.63 -5.79 -8.53
CA GLY A 23 -11.52 -6.05 -9.39
C GLY A 23 -10.50 -7.01 -8.78
N THR A 24 -9.47 -7.30 -9.54
CA THR A 24 -8.36 -8.12 -9.10
C THR A 24 -7.44 -7.31 -8.19
N LEU A 25 -6.56 -7.99 -7.48
CA LEU A 25 -5.54 -7.29 -6.67
C LEU A 25 -4.69 -6.38 -7.57
N GLN A 26 -4.32 -6.84 -8.76
CA GLN A 26 -3.57 -6.04 -9.72
C GLN A 26 -4.30 -4.75 -10.08
N SER A 27 -5.58 -4.84 -10.43
CA SER A 27 -6.36 -3.66 -10.81
C SER A 27 -6.58 -2.72 -9.63
N LYS A 28 -6.74 -3.25 -8.44
CA LYS A 28 -6.90 -2.44 -7.22
C LYS A 28 -5.63 -1.63 -6.93
N ILE A 29 -4.46 -2.23 -7.09
CA ILE A 29 -3.19 -1.55 -6.91
C ILE A 29 -3.04 -0.42 -7.94
N GLU A 30 -3.37 -0.71 -9.20
CA GLU A 30 -3.30 0.31 -10.27
C GLU A 30 -4.26 1.46 -9.98
N GLU A 31 -5.45 1.17 -9.48
CA GLU A 31 -6.43 2.20 -9.17
C GLU A 31 -6.01 3.05 -7.96
N LEU A 32 -5.34 2.46 -6.98
CA LEU A 32 -4.78 3.23 -5.86
C LEU A 32 -3.77 4.26 -6.36
N GLN A 33 -2.96 3.90 -7.34
CA GLN A 33 -2.01 4.84 -7.94
C GLN A 33 -2.74 5.88 -8.80
N ALA A 34 -3.70 5.46 -9.62
CA ALA A 34 -4.46 6.37 -10.48
C ALA A 34 -5.25 7.41 -9.67
N SER A 35 -5.67 7.03 -8.46
CA SER A 35 -6.40 7.91 -7.52
C SER A 35 -5.47 8.70 -6.61
N ASN A 36 -4.16 8.67 -6.87
CA ASN A 36 -3.13 9.42 -6.14
C ASN A 36 -2.92 8.99 -4.68
N TRP A 37 -3.32 7.77 -4.32
CA TRP A 37 -3.01 7.23 -2.99
C TRP A 37 -1.61 6.67 -2.91
N LEU A 38 -1.10 6.12 -4.02
CA LEU A 38 0.26 5.60 -4.13
C LEU A 38 0.97 6.28 -5.30
N ARG A 39 2.19 6.74 -5.07
CA ARG A 39 3.06 7.12 -6.18
C ARG A 39 3.59 5.86 -6.85
N GLU A 40 4.15 6.03 -8.04
CA GLU A 40 4.54 4.90 -8.88
C GLU A 40 5.51 3.94 -8.18
N HIS A 41 6.50 4.46 -7.48
CA HIS A 41 7.47 3.62 -6.77
C HIS A 41 6.80 2.72 -5.72
N ILE A 42 5.85 3.26 -4.97
CA ILE A 42 5.15 2.49 -3.93
C ILE A 42 4.14 1.53 -4.55
N LYS A 43 3.56 1.88 -5.69
CA LYS A 43 2.75 0.94 -6.47
C LYS A 43 3.58 -0.30 -6.85
N GLU A 44 4.83 -0.11 -7.25
CA GLU A 44 5.72 -1.24 -7.57
C GLU A 44 5.96 -2.12 -6.35
N SER A 45 6.09 -1.52 -5.16
CA SER A 45 6.20 -2.28 -3.92
C SER A 45 4.97 -3.17 -3.69
N ALA A 46 3.77 -2.64 -3.95
CA ALA A 46 2.54 -3.40 -3.81
C ALA A 46 2.49 -4.56 -4.83
N HIS A 47 2.93 -4.33 -6.05
CA HIS A 47 3.01 -5.40 -7.06
C HIS A 47 4.00 -6.49 -6.68
N GLU A 48 5.11 -6.15 -6.02
CA GLU A 48 6.03 -7.17 -5.54
C GLU A 48 5.37 -8.09 -4.51
N ILE A 49 4.59 -7.56 -3.60
CA ILE A 49 3.82 -8.35 -2.66
C ILE A 49 2.85 -9.28 -3.42
N ARG A 50 2.19 -8.74 -4.45
CA ARG A 50 1.30 -9.52 -5.30
C ARG A 50 2.03 -10.67 -5.99
N HIS A 51 3.23 -10.42 -6.51
CA HIS A 51 4.04 -11.45 -7.18
C HIS A 51 4.43 -12.56 -6.22
N PHE A 52 4.88 -12.24 -5.01
CA PHE A 52 5.17 -13.24 -3.99
C PHE A 52 3.96 -14.12 -3.72
N GLY A 53 2.79 -13.53 -3.58
CA GLY A 53 1.56 -14.27 -3.33
C GLY A 53 1.16 -15.17 -4.49
N ASN A 54 1.34 -14.70 -5.72
CA ASN A 54 1.05 -15.49 -6.92
C ASN A 54 2.00 -16.68 -7.03
N ASP A 55 3.28 -16.46 -6.78
CA ASP A 55 4.30 -17.54 -6.82
C ASP A 55 3.97 -18.63 -5.81
N MET A 56 3.56 -18.26 -4.61
CA MET A 56 3.14 -19.22 -3.58
C MET A 56 1.89 -19.99 -3.99
N ALA A 57 0.90 -19.30 -4.57
CA ALA A 57 -0.37 -19.91 -4.94
C ALA A 57 -0.22 -20.92 -6.08
N HIS A 58 0.74 -20.71 -6.98
CA HIS A 58 0.98 -21.59 -8.11
C HIS A 58 1.87 -22.78 -7.77
N GLY A 59 2.24 -22.94 -6.50
CA GLY A 59 2.99 -24.10 -6.05
C GLY A 59 4.38 -24.19 -6.65
N ASP A 60 4.99 -23.04 -6.91
CA ASP A 60 6.37 -23.02 -7.36
C ASP A 60 7.24 -23.35 -6.17
N ILE A 61 7.44 -24.65 -6.00
CA ILE A 61 8.04 -25.29 -4.83
C ILE A 61 9.50 -24.89 -4.64
N THR A 62 10.10 -24.27 -5.64
CA THR A 62 11.48 -23.81 -5.57
C THR A 62 11.59 -22.50 -4.77
N LEU A 63 10.48 -21.84 -4.48
CA LEU A 63 10.45 -20.62 -3.68
C LEU A 63 10.02 -20.95 -2.25
N SER A 64 10.96 -21.40 -1.43
CA SER A 64 10.73 -21.40 0.00
C SER A 64 10.88 -19.97 0.51
N VAL A 65 9.80 -19.44 1.09
CA VAL A 65 9.81 -18.13 1.71
C VAL A 65 10.64 -18.22 2.98
N ASP A 66 11.75 -17.53 3.03
CA ASP A 66 12.64 -17.51 4.20
C ASP A 66 12.32 -16.30 5.09
N GLU A 67 13.06 -16.20 6.21
CA GLU A 67 12.85 -15.11 7.17
C GLU A 67 13.15 -13.73 6.57
N MET A 68 14.13 -13.67 5.65
CA MET A 68 14.46 -12.41 4.99
C MET A 68 13.32 -11.95 4.10
N ASP A 69 12.68 -12.87 3.37
CA ASP A 69 11.52 -12.54 2.54
C ASP A 69 10.40 -11.96 3.39
N VAL A 70 10.15 -12.51 4.57
CA VAL A 70 9.13 -12.02 5.49
C VAL A 70 9.44 -10.59 5.93
N VAL A 71 10.69 -10.33 6.32
CA VAL A 71 11.11 -8.99 6.75
C VAL A 71 10.94 -7.98 5.61
N GLU A 72 11.33 -8.37 4.40
CA GLU A 72 11.23 -7.49 3.23
C GLU A 72 9.78 -7.19 2.85
N VAL A 73 8.92 -8.21 2.86
CA VAL A 73 7.49 -8.02 2.56
C VAL A 73 6.83 -7.11 3.60
N LEU A 74 7.15 -7.28 4.88
CA LEU A 74 6.61 -6.42 5.92
C LEU A 74 7.10 -4.99 5.77
N ALA A 75 8.35 -4.80 5.35
CA ALA A 75 8.88 -3.45 5.09
C ALA A 75 8.15 -2.78 3.92
N LEU A 76 7.86 -3.51 2.84
CA LEU A 76 7.09 -3.00 1.71
C LEU A 76 5.66 -2.66 2.14
N MET A 77 5.05 -3.48 2.98
CA MET A 77 3.73 -3.22 3.53
C MET A 77 3.71 -1.92 4.34
N ASP A 78 4.72 -1.71 5.18
CA ASP A 78 4.85 -0.48 5.97
C ASP A 78 4.96 0.76 5.08
N GLU A 79 5.71 0.67 3.98
CA GLU A 79 5.83 1.77 3.02
C GLU A 79 4.49 2.13 2.41
N ILE A 80 3.69 1.13 2.05
CA ILE A 80 2.35 1.34 1.48
C ILE A 80 1.44 2.04 2.49
N LEU A 81 1.40 1.54 3.72
CA LEU A 81 0.56 2.12 4.78
C LEU A 81 1.02 3.53 5.14
N ASN A 82 2.32 3.76 5.19
CA ASN A 82 2.85 5.10 5.43
C ASN A 82 2.43 6.06 4.33
N GLU A 83 2.52 5.66 3.07
CA GLU A 83 2.15 6.51 1.95
C GLU A 83 0.66 6.86 1.97
N VAL A 84 -0.20 5.85 2.14
CA VAL A 84 -1.65 6.05 2.08
C VAL A 84 -2.16 6.85 3.27
N TYR A 85 -1.68 6.54 4.47
CA TYR A 85 -2.27 7.10 5.68
C TYR A 85 -1.42 8.19 6.33
N GLN A 86 -0.13 7.98 6.50
CA GLN A 86 0.72 8.93 7.21
C GLN A 86 1.09 10.13 6.34
N SER A 87 1.52 9.89 5.12
CA SER A 87 1.97 10.95 4.22
C SER A 87 0.82 11.88 3.85
N HIS A 88 -0.34 11.35 3.50
CA HIS A 88 -1.52 12.16 3.17
C HIS A 88 -2.02 12.94 4.38
N ALA A 89 -2.05 12.31 5.56
CA ALA A 89 -2.47 12.99 6.79
C ALA A 89 -1.52 14.13 7.16
N ARG A 90 -0.21 13.91 6.98
CA ARG A 90 0.79 14.94 7.27
C ARG A 90 0.63 16.14 6.34
N LEU A 91 0.42 15.90 5.06
CA LEU A 91 0.19 16.97 4.08
C LEU A 91 -1.07 17.76 4.44
N ALA A 92 -2.16 17.06 4.76
CA ALA A 92 -3.41 17.70 5.14
C ALA A 92 -3.23 18.57 6.39
N ALA A 93 -2.49 18.09 7.38
CA ALA A 93 -2.21 18.83 8.61
C ALA A 93 -1.41 20.11 8.34
N VAL A 94 -0.38 20.01 7.49
CA VAL A 94 0.44 21.17 7.12
C VAL A 94 -0.38 22.20 6.37
N ARG A 95 -1.18 21.76 5.40
CA ARG A 95 -2.07 22.65 4.64
C ARG A 95 -3.08 23.35 5.54
N GLY A 96 -3.67 22.59 6.47
CA GLY A 96 -4.64 23.17 7.42
C GLY A 96 -4.04 24.25 8.28
N ARG A 97 -2.83 24.03 8.78
CA ARG A 97 -2.13 25.04 9.58
C ARG A 97 -1.78 26.28 8.75
N ARG A 98 -1.33 26.09 7.52
CA ARG A 98 -1.00 27.21 6.62
C ARG A 98 -2.24 28.03 6.29
N LEU A 99 -3.34 27.37 5.95
CA LEU A 99 -4.59 28.05 5.62
C LEU A 99 -5.18 28.79 6.80
N ALA A 100 -5.07 28.24 8.02
CA ALA A 100 -5.52 28.90 9.23
C ALA A 100 -4.77 30.21 9.48
N ARG A 101 -3.46 30.25 9.17
CA ARG A 101 -2.66 31.47 9.31
C ARG A 101 -3.06 32.52 8.29
N VAL A 102 -3.35 32.11 7.06
CA VAL A 102 -3.77 33.04 6.00
C VAL A 102 -5.13 33.65 6.32
N ALA A 103 -5.99 32.90 7.00
CA ALA A 103 -7.33 33.33 7.36
C ALA A 103 -7.38 34.36 8.53
N ILE A 104 -6.25 34.52 9.25
CA ILE A 104 -6.19 35.51 10.36
C ILE A 104 -5.85 36.87 9.78
N PRO A 105 -6.77 37.87 9.90
CA PRO A 105 -6.46 39.20 9.42
C PRO A 105 -5.39 39.85 10.29
N ASP A 106 -4.52 40.60 9.69
CA ASP A 106 -3.48 41.36 10.39
C ASP A 106 -4.09 42.52 11.18
#